data_f0b90c975e6428749a906c9edbfdb0a3
#
_entry.id   f0b90c975e6428749a906c9edbfdb0a3
#
_cell.length_a   1.000
_cell.length_b   1.000
_cell.length_c   1.000
_cell.angle_alpha   90.00
_cell.angle_beta   90.00
_cell.angle_gamma   90.00
#
_symmetry.space_group_name_H-M   'P 1'
#
loop_
_entity.id
_entity.type
_entity.pdbx_description
1 polymer ?
#
loop_
_entity_poly.entity_id
_entity_poly.type
_entity_poly.pdbx_seq_one_letter_code
_entity_poly.pdbx_strand_id
1 'polypeptide(L)'
;MRGSVRLSFVTLLAGIGLAGAASAADLATKAPAYRAPPVMLTNWSGLFIGVEGGGGWGRDSLFFPGPLTATGGFDTSGAVAGGVIGYNWQTPGSSWVFGLEGNFDWADIKGTTICPNPTFNCGTKIDQIHTATGRIGYAWDKVMVYGKGGYAWSNERAEVVVPGTGAINDATGWTGRDGYTLGAGLEYMFVPNWSAKIEYDYYHFDGKTRAANTPAGVFIENITMNSRDVNVVKAGLNYHFNWSPSPVLAKY
;
A
#
# COMPACT_ATOMS: atom_id res chain seq x y z
N MET A 1 81.27 5.12 -5.59
CA MET A 1 82.22 4.01 -5.49
C MET A 1 81.61 2.90 -6.33
N ARG A 2 82.14 2.72 -7.50
CA ARG A 2 82.93 1.57 -7.96
C ARG A 2 82.15 0.29 -7.85
N GLY A 3 81.94 -0.50 -8.84
CA GLY A 3 82.52 -0.70 -10.18
C GLY A 3 81.93 -2.03 -10.67
N SER A 4 81.71 -2.01 -11.92
CA SER A 4 82.45 -2.71 -13.00
C SER A 4 82.12 -4.24 -13.06
N VAL A 5 81.51 -4.66 -14.18
CA VAL A 5 82.09 -5.03 -15.46
C VAL A 5 82.47 -6.52 -15.57
N ARG A 6 81.94 -7.26 -16.51
CA ARG A 6 82.49 -7.90 -17.73
C ARG A 6 81.69 -9.12 -18.09
N LEU A 7 81.13 -9.28 -19.22
CA LEU A 7 81.64 -9.51 -20.59
C LEU A 7 81.97 -11.00 -20.87
N SER A 8 81.39 -11.47 -21.95
CA SER A 8 81.89 -12.42 -22.97
C SER A 8 81.58 -13.92 -22.71
N PHE A 9 81.20 -14.74 -23.63
CA PHE A 9 81.57 -14.95 -25.02
C PHE A 9 80.59 -15.93 -25.71
N VAL A 10 80.25 -15.63 -26.89
CA VAL A 10 79.88 -16.37 -28.12
C VAL A 10 80.30 -17.83 -28.14
N THR A 11 79.40 -18.69 -28.61
CA THR A 11 79.76 -19.78 -29.51
C THR A 11 78.54 -20.12 -30.43
N LEU A 12 78.81 -19.97 -31.68
CA LEU A 12 78.03 -20.31 -32.86
C LEU A 12 78.17 -21.79 -33.16
N LEU A 13 77.06 -22.52 -33.34
CA LEU A 13 77.05 -23.81 -34.07
C LEU A 13 75.79 -23.96 -34.90
N ALA A 14 75.97 -24.03 -36.16
CA ALA A 14 74.96 -24.33 -37.19
C ALA A 14 74.58 -25.80 -37.13
N GLY A 15 73.30 -26.11 -37.27
CA GLY A 15 72.77 -27.47 -37.41
C GLY A 15 71.48 -27.52 -38.21
N ILE A 16 71.56 -28.01 -39.33
CA ILE A 16 70.68 -28.22 -40.49
C ILE A 16 69.39 -28.95 -40.11
N GLY A 17 68.28 -28.43 -40.58
CA GLY A 17 67.09 -28.97 -41.16
C GLY A 17 66.34 -30.18 -40.58
N LEU A 18 65.09 -29.93 -40.28
CA LEU A 18 64.02 -30.89 -40.61
C LEU A 18 62.71 -30.10 -40.76
N ALA A 19 62.13 -30.05 -41.96
CA ALA A 19 60.79 -29.57 -42.18
C ALA A 19 59.81 -30.54 -41.55
N GLY A 20 59.33 -30.19 -40.34
CA GLY A 20 58.19 -30.83 -39.72
C GLY A 20 56.93 -30.16 -40.24
N ALA A 21 56.02 -30.88 -40.83
CA ALA A 21 54.70 -30.47 -41.23
C ALA A 21 54.00 -29.78 -40.05
N ALA A 22 53.72 -28.51 -40.14
CA ALA A 22 52.83 -27.83 -39.25
C ALA A 22 51.45 -28.41 -39.40
N SER A 23 51.05 -29.31 -38.50
CA SER A 23 49.65 -29.64 -38.30
C SER A 23 48.95 -28.36 -37.94
N ALA A 24 48.02 -27.89 -38.79
CA ALA A 24 47.12 -26.82 -38.47
C ALA A 24 46.44 -27.19 -37.16
N ALA A 25 46.85 -26.55 -36.11
CA ALA A 25 46.14 -26.63 -34.82
C ALA A 25 44.72 -26.20 -35.09
N ASP A 26 43.80 -27.14 -34.91
CA ASP A 26 42.36 -26.92 -34.96
C ASP A 26 42.10 -25.75 -34.00
N LEU A 27 41.75 -24.59 -34.56
CA LEU A 27 41.30 -23.42 -33.83
C LEU A 27 40.12 -23.87 -33.01
N ALA A 28 40.31 -23.99 -31.70
CA ALA A 28 39.22 -24.28 -30.78
C ALA A 28 38.05 -23.38 -31.08
N THR A 29 37.00 -23.94 -31.72
CA THR A 29 35.77 -23.23 -32.00
C THR A 29 35.32 -22.64 -30.67
N LYS A 30 35.33 -21.29 -30.66
CA LYS A 30 34.90 -20.50 -29.48
C LYS A 30 33.59 -21.10 -28.98
N ALA A 31 33.61 -21.70 -27.79
CA ALA A 31 32.42 -22.28 -27.19
C ALA A 31 31.27 -21.27 -27.30
N PRO A 32 30.07 -21.69 -27.67
CA PRO A 32 28.93 -20.78 -27.77
C PRO A 32 28.84 -20.02 -26.44
N ALA A 33 28.86 -18.67 -26.53
CA ALA A 33 28.72 -17.86 -25.33
C ALA A 33 27.41 -18.27 -24.65
N TYR A 34 27.48 -18.84 -23.45
CA TYR A 34 26.31 -19.15 -22.64
C TYR A 34 25.59 -17.84 -22.38
N ARG A 35 24.53 -17.58 -23.15
CA ARG A 35 23.58 -16.52 -22.83
C ARG A 35 22.75 -17.05 -21.68
N ALA A 36 23.00 -16.50 -20.50
CA ALA A 36 22.08 -16.72 -19.39
C ALA A 36 20.64 -16.42 -19.85
N PRO A 37 19.68 -17.29 -19.55
CA PRO A 37 18.28 -17.02 -19.90
C PRO A 37 17.90 -15.64 -19.36
N PRO A 38 17.13 -14.84 -20.10
CA PRO A 38 16.71 -13.53 -19.64
C PRO A 38 15.99 -13.71 -18.31
N VAL A 39 16.45 -13.01 -17.29
CA VAL A 39 15.78 -12.95 -15.98
C VAL A 39 14.43 -12.30 -16.27
N MET A 40 13.36 -13.07 -16.20
CA MET A 40 12.01 -12.54 -16.27
C MET A 40 11.74 -11.78 -14.99
N LEU A 41 11.99 -10.48 -14.97
CA LEU A 41 11.57 -9.61 -13.89
C LEU A 41 10.04 -9.55 -13.90
N THR A 42 9.46 -9.67 -12.71
CA THR A 42 8.02 -9.51 -12.53
C THR A 42 7.61 -8.11 -12.99
N ASN A 43 6.64 -8.03 -13.89
CA ASN A 43 6.08 -6.77 -14.35
C ASN A 43 4.83 -6.45 -13.51
N TRP A 44 4.87 -5.33 -12.83
CA TRP A 44 3.78 -4.84 -11.99
C TRP A 44 2.80 -3.92 -12.74
N SER A 45 3.07 -3.60 -14.02
CA SER A 45 2.19 -2.75 -14.83
C SER A 45 0.88 -3.43 -15.15
N GLY A 46 -0.20 -2.68 -15.09
CA GLY A 46 -1.53 -3.12 -15.49
C GLY A 46 -2.59 -2.81 -14.46
N LEU A 47 -3.82 -3.11 -14.83
CA LEU A 47 -4.97 -3.06 -13.96
C LEU A 47 -4.86 -4.15 -12.89
N PHE A 48 -5.29 -3.86 -11.68
CA PHE A 48 -5.49 -4.85 -10.64
C PHE A 48 -6.82 -4.61 -9.91
N ILE A 49 -7.38 -5.69 -9.42
CA ILE A 49 -8.53 -5.69 -8.51
C ILE A 49 -8.21 -6.59 -7.33
N GLY A 50 -8.80 -6.32 -6.18
CA GLY A 50 -8.54 -7.14 -5.01
C GLY A 50 -9.62 -7.03 -3.95
N VAL A 51 -9.43 -7.86 -2.93
CA VAL A 51 -10.22 -7.84 -1.70
C VAL A 51 -9.29 -7.66 -0.51
N GLU A 52 -9.77 -6.97 0.49
CA GLU A 52 -8.97 -6.67 1.67
C GLU A 52 -9.81 -6.69 2.94
N GLY A 53 -9.16 -6.92 4.07
CA GLY A 53 -9.80 -6.88 5.37
C GLY A 53 -8.80 -6.67 6.48
N GLY A 54 -9.28 -6.14 7.60
CA GLY A 54 -8.41 -5.80 8.71
C GLY A 54 -9.13 -5.18 9.90
N GLY A 55 -8.40 -4.42 10.67
CA GLY A 55 -8.91 -3.71 11.83
C GLY A 55 -8.44 -2.27 11.90
N GLY A 56 -9.31 -1.40 12.38
CA GLY A 56 -9.04 -0.01 12.58
C GLY A 56 -9.22 0.42 14.03
N TRP A 57 -8.48 1.45 14.43
CA TRP A 57 -8.59 2.09 15.74
C TRP A 57 -8.30 3.58 15.61
N GLY A 58 -8.89 4.34 16.53
CA GLY A 58 -8.71 5.79 16.56
C GLY A 58 -9.22 6.38 17.83
N ARG A 59 -9.24 7.69 17.88
CA ARG A 59 -9.78 8.46 18.99
C ARG A 59 -10.74 9.51 18.46
N ASP A 60 -11.87 9.65 19.15
CA ASP A 60 -12.91 10.60 18.77
C ASP A 60 -13.31 11.49 19.95
N SER A 61 -13.99 12.58 19.65
CA SER A 61 -14.60 13.46 20.64
C SER A 61 -15.78 14.21 20.01
N LEU A 62 -16.83 14.38 20.81
CA LEU A 62 -18.03 15.10 20.42
C LEU A 62 -18.14 16.40 21.20
N PHE A 63 -18.64 17.44 20.54
CA PHE A 63 -18.96 18.72 21.14
C PHE A 63 -20.44 19.01 20.97
N PHE A 64 -21.06 19.47 22.06
CA PHE A 64 -22.47 19.85 22.14
C PHE A 64 -22.57 21.33 22.48
N PRO A 65 -23.46 22.11 21.83
CA PRO A 65 -23.69 23.50 22.21
C PRO A 65 -24.45 23.53 23.54
N GLY A 66 -23.85 24.16 24.54
CA GLY A 66 -24.50 24.30 25.87
C GLY A 66 -23.51 24.39 27.02
N PRO A 67 -23.97 24.38 28.27
CA PRO A 67 -23.10 24.47 29.46
C PRO A 67 -22.27 23.20 29.71
N LEU A 68 -22.70 22.04 29.18
CA LEU A 68 -21.97 20.77 29.19
C LEU A 68 -21.56 20.46 27.77
N THR A 69 -20.32 20.77 27.39
CA THR A 69 -19.97 21.02 25.99
C THR A 69 -19.20 19.92 25.28
N ALA A 70 -18.53 19.01 25.98
CA ALA A 70 -17.69 18.02 25.32
C ALA A 70 -17.64 16.67 26.07
N THR A 71 -17.55 15.58 25.29
CA THR A 71 -17.38 14.23 25.86
C THR A 71 -15.97 13.93 26.37
N GLY A 72 -14.98 14.78 26.02
CA GLY A 72 -13.57 14.36 26.08
C GLY A 72 -13.23 13.36 24.97
N GLY A 73 -11.95 12.96 24.89
CA GLY A 73 -11.52 11.96 23.92
C GLY A 73 -11.86 10.54 24.36
N PHE A 74 -12.42 9.72 23.46
CA PHE A 74 -12.70 8.31 23.68
C PHE A 74 -12.18 7.45 22.52
N ASP A 75 -11.83 6.20 22.84
CA ASP A 75 -11.27 5.27 21.86
C ASP A 75 -12.37 4.63 21.00
N THR A 76 -12.04 4.44 19.75
CA THR A 76 -12.89 3.75 18.76
C THR A 76 -12.10 2.64 18.12
N SER A 77 -12.73 1.51 17.85
CA SER A 77 -12.11 0.39 17.14
C SER A 77 -13.14 -0.48 16.43
N GLY A 78 -12.67 -1.25 15.45
CA GLY A 78 -13.55 -2.17 14.73
C GLY A 78 -12.91 -2.82 13.52
N ALA A 79 -13.70 -3.65 12.85
CA ALA A 79 -13.28 -4.34 11.65
C ALA A 79 -13.49 -3.48 10.39
N VAL A 80 -12.67 -3.74 9.37
CA VAL A 80 -12.76 -3.15 8.03
C VAL A 80 -12.64 -4.27 7.01
N ALA A 81 -13.46 -4.26 5.97
CA ALA A 81 -13.38 -5.21 4.87
C ALA A 81 -13.91 -4.57 3.60
N GLY A 82 -13.26 -4.82 2.47
CA GLY A 82 -13.67 -4.19 1.23
C GLY A 82 -12.95 -4.70 -0.01
N GLY A 83 -12.98 -3.86 -1.02
CA GLY A 83 -12.36 -4.11 -2.30
C GLY A 83 -11.50 -2.95 -2.77
N VAL A 84 -10.51 -3.31 -3.58
CA VAL A 84 -9.58 -2.37 -4.18
C VAL A 84 -9.57 -2.54 -5.69
N ILE A 85 -9.44 -1.43 -6.39
CA ILE A 85 -9.17 -1.37 -7.83
C ILE A 85 -8.06 -0.35 -8.07
N GLY A 86 -7.15 -0.67 -8.99
CA GLY A 86 -6.08 0.27 -9.30
C GLY A 86 -5.36 -0.07 -10.60
N TYR A 87 -4.48 0.84 -10.98
CA TYR A 87 -3.61 0.66 -12.16
C TYR A 87 -2.18 1.07 -11.81
N ASN A 88 -1.25 0.22 -12.18
CA ASN A 88 0.19 0.44 -12.02
C ASN A 88 0.88 0.72 -13.35
N TRP A 89 1.86 1.60 -13.31
CA TRP A 89 2.81 1.87 -14.40
C TRP A 89 4.22 1.56 -13.92
N GLN A 90 4.89 0.67 -14.63
CA GLN A 90 6.31 0.36 -14.43
C GLN A 90 7.02 0.45 -15.76
N THR A 91 8.03 1.32 -15.87
CA THR A 91 8.85 1.41 -17.08
C THR A 91 9.69 0.14 -17.22
N PRO A 92 9.78 -0.46 -18.42
CA PRO A 92 10.62 -1.64 -18.64
C PRO A 92 12.05 -1.44 -18.13
N GLY A 93 12.55 -2.38 -17.33
CA GLY A 93 13.87 -2.31 -16.71
C GLY A 93 13.97 -1.43 -15.46
N SER A 94 12.91 -0.74 -15.07
CA SER A 94 12.86 0.06 -13.84
C SER A 94 12.29 -0.76 -12.67
N SER A 95 12.82 -0.52 -11.48
CA SER A 95 12.24 -1.03 -10.22
C SER A 95 11.14 -0.13 -9.67
N TRP A 96 10.98 1.10 -10.17
CA TRP A 96 9.98 2.02 -9.71
C TRP A 96 8.61 1.73 -10.33
N VAL A 97 7.61 1.70 -9.47
CA VAL A 97 6.20 1.48 -9.83
C VAL A 97 5.41 2.71 -9.37
N PHE A 98 4.64 3.28 -10.26
CA PHE A 98 3.71 4.36 -9.96
C PHE A 98 2.31 3.83 -10.17
N GLY A 99 1.33 4.27 -9.39
CA GLY A 99 -0.03 3.79 -9.56
C GLY A 99 -1.08 4.74 -9.03
N LEU A 100 -2.31 4.44 -9.43
CA LEU A 100 -3.53 5.01 -8.87
C LEU A 100 -4.36 3.88 -8.29
N GLU A 101 -5.00 4.14 -7.15
CA GLU A 101 -5.76 3.13 -6.43
C GLU A 101 -7.03 3.74 -5.82
N GLY A 102 -8.12 3.01 -5.89
CA GLY A 102 -9.36 3.31 -5.19
C GLY A 102 -9.73 2.15 -4.27
N ASN A 103 -10.01 2.45 -3.00
CA ASN A 103 -10.49 1.48 -2.01
C ASN A 103 -11.95 1.80 -1.65
N PHE A 104 -12.74 0.74 -1.49
CA PHE A 104 -14.15 0.79 -1.13
C PHE A 104 -14.36 -0.19 0.03
N ASP A 105 -14.26 0.35 1.25
CA ASP A 105 -14.28 -0.46 2.46
C ASP A 105 -15.58 -0.22 3.24
N TRP A 106 -16.20 -1.30 3.69
CA TRP A 106 -17.16 -1.30 4.79
C TRP A 106 -16.42 -1.37 6.10
N ALA A 107 -16.91 -0.66 7.09
CA ALA A 107 -16.30 -0.56 8.42
C ALA A 107 -17.36 -0.75 9.51
N ASP A 108 -16.94 -1.29 10.65
CA ASP A 108 -17.72 -1.28 11.90
C ASP A 108 -16.83 -0.70 13.01
N ILE A 109 -16.26 0.50 12.74
CA ILE A 109 -15.42 1.20 13.72
C ILE A 109 -16.32 2.05 14.58
N LYS A 110 -16.35 1.75 15.88
CA LYS A 110 -17.24 2.41 16.84
C LYS A 110 -16.59 2.59 18.20
N GLY A 111 -17.10 3.55 18.94
CA GLY A 111 -16.74 3.78 20.32
C GLY A 111 -17.85 4.50 21.04
N THR A 112 -17.89 4.34 22.35
CA THR A 112 -18.88 4.94 23.22
C THR A 112 -18.20 5.50 24.47
N THR A 113 -18.79 6.56 25.02
CA THR A 113 -18.39 7.19 26.28
C THR A 113 -19.61 7.75 27.02
N ILE A 114 -19.45 8.12 28.28
CA ILE A 114 -20.49 8.83 29.01
C ILE A 114 -20.63 10.23 28.41
N CYS A 115 -21.86 10.66 28.09
CA CYS A 115 -22.12 12.00 27.64
C CYS A 115 -21.83 13.05 28.71
N PRO A 116 -21.71 14.35 28.35
CA PRO A 116 -21.68 15.47 29.33
C PRO A 116 -22.87 15.44 30.26
N ASN A 117 -24.05 15.05 29.78
CA ASN A 117 -25.17 14.65 30.64
C ASN A 117 -25.02 13.14 30.97
N PRO A 118 -24.67 12.76 32.21
CA PRO A 118 -24.33 11.38 32.56
C PRO A 118 -25.51 10.42 32.50
N THR A 119 -26.73 10.92 32.24
CA THR A 119 -27.92 10.08 31.99
C THR A 119 -27.83 9.32 30.66
N PHE A 120 -26.94 9.75 29.78
CA PHE A 120 -26.81 9.20 28.44
C PHE A 120 -25.38 8.73 28.14
N ASN A 121 -25.25 7.81 27.19
CA ASN A 121 -24.00 7.47 26.55
C ASN A 121 -23.93 8.09 25.13
N CYS A 122 -22.81 8.68 24.83
CA CYS A 122 -22.49 9.23 23.51
C CYS A 122 -21.61 8.26 22.73
N GLY A 123 -21.84 8.12 21.45
CA GLY A 123 -21.05 7.24 20.60
C GLY A 123 -20.92 7.74 19.18
N THR A 124 -19.92 7.19 18.50
CA THR A 124 -19.74 7.38 17.07
C THR A 124 -19.54 6.04 16.38
N LYS A 125 -19.97 5.97 15.12
CA LYS A 125 -19.79 4.82 14.25
C LYS A 125 -19.42 5.25 12.85
N ILE A 126 -18.39 4.59 12.27
CA ILE A 126 -18.09 4.62 10.85
C ILE A 126 -18.59 3.32 10.24
N ASP A 127 -19.32 3.40 9.14
CA ASP A 127 -19.79 2.22 8.38
C ASP A 127 -19.11 2.07 7.02
N GLN A 128 -18.51 3.12 6.48
CA GLN A 128 -17.82 3.11 5.19
C GLN A 128 -16.61 4.03 5.20
N ILE A 129 -15.54 3.59 4.53
CA ILE A 129 -14.35 4.39 4.23
C ILE A 129 -14.01 4.17 2.76
N HIS A 130 -13.90 5.24 1.98
CA HIS A 130 -13.52 5.18 0.57
C HIS A 130 -12.31 6.06 0.33
N THR A 131 -11.41 5.64 -0.56
CA THR A 131 -10.22 6.42 -0.89
C THR A 131 -9.95 6.48 -2.38
N ALA A 132 -9.30 7.56 -2.78
CA ALA A 132 -8.67 7.71 -4.08
C ALA A 132 -7.24 8.19 -3.87
N THR A 133 -6.27 7.34 -4.17
CA THR A 133 -4.86 7.56 -3.82
C THR A 133 -3.94 7.40 -5.01
N GLY A 134 -2.84 8.17 -5.01
CA GLY A 134 -1.65 7.87 -5.77
C GLY A 134 -0.72 6.98 -4.97
N ARG A 135 -0.05 6.04 -5.61
CA ARG A 135 0.96 5.19 -4.96
C ARG A 135 2.28 5.22 -5.70
N ILE A 136 3.37 5.14 -4.95
CA ILE A 136 4.72 4.98 -5.45
C ILE A 136 5.38 3.80 -4.75
N GLY A 137 5.92 2.86 -5.52
CA GLY A 137 6.54 1.65 -5.01
C GLY A 137 7.91 1.40 -5.62
N TYR A 138 8.65 0.55 -4.94
CA TYR A 138 9.90 -0.01 -5.42
C TYR A 138 9.79 -1.54 -5.40
N ALA A 139 9.98 -2.16 -6.56
CA ALA A 139 9.82 -3.59 -6.77
C ALA A 139 11.18 -4.30 -6.91
N TRP A 140 11.36 -5.36 -6.13
CA TRP A 140 12.44 -6.33 -6.25
C TRP A 140 11.85 -7.66 -6.73
N ASP A 141 11.75 -7.84 -8.06
CA ASP A 141 11.10 -8.98 -8.68
C ASP A 141 9.66 -9.17 -8.14
N LYS A 142 9.42 -10.14 -7.30
CA LYS A 142 8.09 -10.50 -6.76
C LYS A 142 7.64 -9.70 -5.54
N VAL A 143 8.51 -8.89 -4.97
CA VAL A 143 8.22 -8.09 -3.77
C VAL A 143 8.18 -6.61 -4.14
N MET A 144 7.15 -5.91 -3.70
CA MET A 144 7.04 -4.46 -3.84
C MET A 144 6.74 -3.82 -2.48
N VAL A 145 7.52 -2.79 -2.12
CA VAL A 145 7.21 -1.90 -1.00
C VAL A 145 6.72 -0.59 -1.58
N TYR A 146 5.65 -0.04 -1.03
CA TYR A 146 5.07 1.18 -1.55
C TYR A 146 4.56 2.10 -0.46
N GLY A 147 4.51 3.39 -0.79
CA GLY A 147 3.75 4.39 -0.07
C GLY A 147 2.60 4.90 -0.92
N LYS A 148 1.52 5.31 -0.29
CA LYS A 148 0.37 5.92 -0.97
C LYS A 148 -0.16 7.11 -0.20
N GLY A 149 -0.91 7.97 -0.90
CA GLY A 149 -1.57 9.09 -0.26
C GLY A 149 -2.60 9.72 -1.19
N GLY A 150 -3.61 10.33 -0.60
CA GLY A 150 -4.68 10.95 -1.37
C GLY A 150 -5.90 11.32 -0.54
N TYR A 151 -7.02 11.41 -1.25
CA TYR A 151 -8.31 11.76 -0.68
C TYR A 151 -8.94 10.56 0.03
N ALA A 152 -9.58 10.83 1.17
CA ALA A 152 -10.38 9.87 1.92
C ALA A 152 -11.77 10.45 2.21
N TRP A 153 -12.76 9.59 2.19
CA TRP A 153 -14.13 9.91 2.55
C TRP A 153 -14.67 8.82 3.47
N SER A 154 -15.37 9.22 4.55
CA SER A 154 -16.05 8.28 5.44
C SER A 154 -17.53 8.60 5.56
N ASN A 155 -18.33 7.58 5.85
CA ASN A 155 -19.71 7.75 6.23
C ASN A 155 -19.85 7.42 7.72
N GLU A 156 -20.30 8.42 8.50
CA GLU A 156 -20.28 8.36 9.95
C GLU A 156 -21.58 8.81 10.56
N ARG A 157 -21.82 8.38 11.80
CA ARG A 157 -22.95 8.78 12.62
C ARG A 157 -22.49 9.00 14.06
N ALA A 158 -22.94 10.11 14.66
CA ALA A 158 -22.92 10.29 16.10
C ALA A 158 -24.29 9.99 16.69
N GLU A 159 -24.33 9.37 17.84
CA GLU A 159 -25.57 8.96 18.51
C GLU A 159 -25.48 9.15 20.02
N VAL A 160 -26.63 9.48 20.60
CA VAL A 160 -26.85 9.57 22.04
C VAL A 160 -27.81 8.44 22.41
N VAL A 161 -27.42 7.58 23.30
CA VAL A 161 -28.19 6.39 23.68
C VAL A 161 -28.49 6.32 25.16
N VAL A 162 -29.62 5.70 25.49
CA VAL A 162 -30.02 5.47 26.86
C VAL A 162 -29.26 4.25 27.41
N PRO A 163 -28.49 4.41 28.53
CA PRO A 163 -27.76 3.30 29.14
C PRO A 163 -28.70 2.16 29.54
N GLY A 164 -28.22 0.92 29.36
CA GLY A 164 -28.97 -0.28 29.74
C GLY A 164 -29.96 -0.80 28.69
N THR A 165 -30.62 0.08 27.93
CA THR A 165 -31.52 -0.31 26.85
C THR A 165 -30.88 -0.21 25.45
N GLY A 166 -29.87 0.66 25.31
CA GLY A 166 -29.28 0.97 24.01
C GLY A 166 -30.22 1.73 23.06
N ALA A 167 -31.38 2.21 23.57
CA ALA A 167 -32.31 2.97 22.75
C ALA A 167 -31.70 4.31 22.33
N ILE A 168 -31.81 4.64 21.05
CA ILE A 168 -31.34 5.91 20.51
C ILE A 168 -32.29 7.02 21.04
N ASN A 169 -31.71 7.99 21.76
CA ASN A 169 -32.41 9.21 22.15
C ASN A 169 -32.43 10.19 20.97
N ASP A 170 -31.26 10.45 20.39
CA ASP A 170 -31.06 11.26 19.18
C ASP A 170 -29.77 10.87 18.45
N ALA A 171 -29.71 11.19 17.19
CA ALA A 171 -28.55 10.91 16.34
C ALA A 171 -28.44 11.93 15.19
N THR A 172 -27.23 12.11 14.67
CA THR A 172 -26.98 13.01 13.52
C THR A 172 -27.45 12.45 12.19
N GLY A 173 -27.90 11.21 12.12
CA GLY A 173 -28.00 10.47 10.87
C GLY A 173 -26.62 10.17 10.26
N TRP A 174 -26.62 9.43 9.17
CA TRP A 174 -25.40 9.14 8.41
C TRP A 174 -24.89 10.39 7.70
N THR A 175 -23.62 10.69 7.85
CA THR A 175 -23.01 11.93 7.36
C THR A 175 -21.67 11.62 6.72
N GLY A 176 -21.50 12.04 5.45
CA GLY A 176 -20.20 11.99 4.79
C GLY A 176 -19.22 13.00 5.38
N ARG A 177 -18.00 12.56 5.63
CA ARG A 177 -16.86 13.38 6.04
C ARG A 177 -15.72 13.23 5.08
N ASP A 178 -15.12 14.36 4.74
CA ASP A 178 -13.99 14.46 3.84
C ASP A 178 -12.69 14.46 4.65
N GLY A 179 -11.60 14.04 4.01
CA GLY A 179 -10.30 13.98 4.65
C GLY A 179 -9.21 13.51 3.70
N TYR A 180 -8.08 13.12 4.28
CA TYR A 180 -6.95 12.56 3.53
C TYR A 180 -6.44 11.27 4.17
N THR A 181 -5.70 10.50 3.37
CA THR A 181 -5.02 9.28 3.83
C THR A 181 -3.56 9.29 3.41
N LEU A 182 -2.74 8.70 4.28
CA LEU A 182 -1.35 8.34 4.01
C LEU A 182 -1.16 6.89 4.44
N GLY A 183 -0.56 6.08 3.57
CA GLY A 183 -0.37 4.67 3.85
C GLY A 183 0.94 4.14 3.32
N ALA A 184 1.31 2.97 3.80
CA ALA A 184 2.44 2.20 3.31
C ALA A 184 2.12 0.71 3.35
N GLY A 185 2.66 -0.04 2.39
CA GLY A 185 2.40 -1.46 2.30
C GLY A 185 3.54 -2.25 1.68
N LEU A 186 3.42 -3.55 1.86
CA LEU A 186 4.25 -4.56 1.23
C LEU A 186 3.34 -5.49 0.44
N GLU A 187 3.68 -5.75 -0.81
CA GLU A 187 2.94 -6.63 -1.70
C GLU A 187 3.87 -7.70 -2.27
N TYR A 188 3.43 -8.96 -2.26
CA TYR A 188 4.19 -10.11 -2.72
C TYR A 188 3.40 -10.91 -3.76
N MET A 189 3.96 -11.04 -4.97
CA MET A 189 3.39 -11.84 -6.05
C MET A 189 3.81 -13.32 -5.89
N PHE A 190 2.97 -14.12 -5.27
CA PHE A 190 3.27 -15.51 -4.94
C PHE A 190 3.10 -16.47 -6.13
N VAL A 191 2.19 -16.18 -7.05
CA VAL A 191 2.05 -16.84 -8.37
C VAL A 191 1.80 -15.77 -9.44
N PRO A 192 1.98 -16.07 -10.73
CA PRO A 192 1.68 -15.13 -11.79
C PRO A 192 0.27 -14.52 -11.62
N ASN A 193 0.17 -13.21 -11.70
CA ASN A 193 -1.07 -12.43 -11.59
C ASN A 193 -1.72 -12.36 -10.19
N TRP A 194 -1.26 -13.09 -9.19
CA TRP A 194 -1.80 -13.03 -7.85
C TRP A 194 -0.78 -12.52 -6.85
N SER A 195 -1.15 -11.52 -6.09
CA SER A 195 -0.35 -11.01 -4.99
C SER A 195 -1.11 -10.99 -3.67
N ALA A 196 -0.37 -11.07 -2.57
CA ALA A 196 -0.85 -10.80 -1.23
C ALA A 196 -0.22 -9.49 -0.75
N LYS A 197 -1.01 -8.67 -0.06
CA LYS A 197 -0.51 -7.41 0.52
C LYS A 197 -0.81 -7.32 2.01
N ILE A 198 0.03 -6.58 2.70
CA ILE A 198 -0.24 -6.03 4.03
C ILE A 198 -0.02 -4.52 3.96
N GLU A 199 -0.91 -3.75 4.56
CA GLU A 199 -0.96 -2.31 4.40
C GLU A 199 -1.35 -1.66 5.73
N TYR A 200 -0.72 -0.53 6.03
CA TYR A 200 -1.10 0.36 7.10
C TYR A 200 -1.55 1.69 6.47
N ASP A 201 -2.73 2.15 6.86
CA ASP A 201 -3.30 3.42 6.44
C ASP A 201 -3.60 4.29 7.65
N TYR A 202 -3.16 5.53 7.58
CA TYR A 202 -3.56 6.62 8.46
C TYR A 202 -4.59 7.47 7.73
N TYR A 203 -5.73 7.71 8.36
CA TYR A 203 -6.80 8.57 7.87
C TYR A 203 -6.96 9.76 8.81
N HIS A 204 -7.13 10.94 8.22
CA HIS A 204 -7.56 12.15 8.92
C HIS A 204 -8.86 12.62 8.31
N PHE A 205 -9.91 12.77 9.12
CA PHE A 205 -11.22 13.27 8.70
C PHE A 205 -11.52 14.60 9.36
N ASP A 206 -11.98 15.57 8.57
CA ASP A 206 -12.32 16.91 9.05
C ASP A 206 -13.55 16.89 9.96
N GLY A 207 -13.59 17.82 10.91
CA GLY A 207 -14.74 18.00 11.80
C GLY A 207 -15.99 18.43 11.07
N LYS A 208 -17.16 18.01 11.57
CA LYS A 208 -18.46 18.37 10.95
C LYS A 208 -19.56 18.50 11.99
N THR A 209 -20.36 19.59 11.89
CA THR A 209 -21.52 19.81 12.74
C THR A 209 -22.79 19.37 12.01
N ARG A 210 -23.65 18.63 12.71
CA ARG A 210 -24.94 18.15 12.20
C ARG A 210 -26.02 18.25 13.26
N ALA A 211 -27.24 18.44 12.76
CA ALA A 211 -28.44 18.35 13.59
C ALA A 211 -28.66 16.90 14.04
N ALA A 212 -28.87 16.71 15.31
CA ALA A 212 -29.27 15.46 15.91
C ALA A 212 -30.78 15.46 16.13
N ASN A 213 -31.42 14.40 15.70
CA ASN A 213 -32.87 14.25 15.76
C ASN A 213 -33.23 12.95 16.50
N THR A 214 -34.39 12.97 17.16
CA THR A 214 -34.98 11.73 17.67
C THR A 214 -35.30 10.76 16.53
N PRO A 215 -35.55 9.46 16.80
CA PRO A 215 -36.03 8.54 15.79
C PRO A 215 -37.35 8.97 15.10
N ALA A 216 -38.14 9.81 15.76
CA ALA A 216 -39.34 10.40 15.19
C ALA A 216 -39.09 11.66 14.32
N GLY A 217 -37.82 12.05 14.14
CA GLY A 217 -37.41 13.20 13.30
C GLY A 217 -37.50 14.55 13.99
N VAL A 218 -37.72 14.59 15.33
CA VAL A 218 -37.74 15.84 16.08
C VAL A 218 -36.32 16.31 16.37
N PHE A 219 -36.00 17.54 15.99
CA PHE A 219 -34.72 18.17 16.28
C PHE A 219 -34.50 18.31 17.80
N ILE A 220 -33.36 17.91 18.28
CA ILE A 220 -32.93 18.05 19.67
C ILE A 220 -31.82 19.09 19.79
N GLU A 221 -30.68 18.86 19.09
CA GLU A 221 -29.51 19.71 19.21
C GLU A 221 -28.59 19.57 18.00
N ASN A 222 -27.55 20.39 17.94
CA ASN A 222 -26.46 20.19 17.00
C ASN A 222 -25.32 19.43 17.68
N ILE A 223 -24.85 18.38 17.07
CA ILE A 223 -23.64 17.66 17.52
C ILE A 223 -22.50 18.00 16.57
N THR A 224 -21.38 18.45 17.11
CA THR A 224 -20.13 18.63 16.38
C THR A 224 -19.25 17.42 16.60
N MET A 225 -19.02 16.65 15.56
CA MET A 225 -17.99 15.63 15.49
C MET A 225 -16.68 16.36 15.18
N ASN A 226 -15.72 16.35 16.12
CA ASN A 226 -14.43 16.99 15.92
C ASN A 226 -13.63 16.24 14.84
N SER A 227 -12.57 16.87 14.32
CA SER A 227 -11.61 16.15 13.45
C SER A 227 -11.05 14.94 14.18
N ARG A 228 -10.86 13.84 13.44
CA ARG A 228 -10.41 12.58 14.02
C ARG A 228 -9.40 11.87 13.17
N ASP A 229 -8.56 11.11 13.84
CA ASP A 229 -7.57 10.23 13.21
C ASP A 229 -7.99 8.78 13.40
N VAL A 230 -7.86 8.01 12.31
CA VAL A 230 -8.12 6.57 12.31
C VAL A 230 -6.91 5.86 11.70
N ASN A 231 -6.45 4.83 12.38
CA ASN A 231 -5.38 3.96 11.92
C ASN A 231 -5.98 2.61 11.54
N VAL A 232 -5.60 2.08 10.40
CA VAL A 232 -6.11 0.80 9.90
C VAL A 232 -4.95 -0.07 9.44
N VAL A 233 -4.96 -1.33 9.83
CA VAL A 233 -4.08 -2.37 9.25
C VAL A 233 -4.95 -3.34 8.48
N LYS A 234 -4.58 -3.56 7.21
CA LYS A 234 -5.30 -4.45 6.28
C LYS A 234 -4.36 -5.50 5.70
N ALA A 235 -4.89 -6.67 5.43
CA ALA A 235 -4.30 -7.67 4.56
C ALA A 235 -5.23 -7.91 3.38
N GLY A 236 -4.68 -8.18 2.20
CA GLY A 236 -5.49 -8.35 0.99
C GLY A 236 -4.87 -9.27 -0.03
N LEU A 237 -5.68 -9.64 -1.00
CA LEU A 237 -5.30 -10.40 -2.18
C LEU A 237 -5.68 -9.61 -3.43
N ASN A 238 -4.73 -9.43 -4.34
CA ASN A 238 -4.93 -8.74 -5.61
C ASN A 238 -4.76 -9.69 -6.78
N TYR A 239 -5.57 -9.49 -7.82
CA TYR A 239 -5.39 -10.09 -9.13
C TYR A 239 -4.95 -9.01 -10.13
N HIS A 240 -3.80 -9.22 -10.79
CA HIS A 240 -3.20 -8.31 -11.76
C HIS A 240 -3.53 -8.75 -13.18
N PHE A 241 -4.15 -7.87 -13.96
CA PHE A 241 -4.40 -8.09 -15.38
C PHE A 241 -3.17 -7.65 -16.18
N ASN A 242 -2.22 -8.57 -16.38
CA ASN A 242 -1.02 -8.28 -17.15
C ASN A 242 -1.34 -8.30 -18.66
N TRP A 243 -1.46 -7.13 -19.27
CA TRP A 243 -1.62 -6.97 -20.71
C TRP A 243 -0.30 -6.78 -21.46
N SER A 244 0.82 -7.08 -20.84
CA SER A 244 2.09 -7.09 -21.55
C SER A 244 2.07 -8.25 -22.56
N PRO A 245 2.27 -7.99 -23.86
CA PRO A 245 2.48 -9.07 -24.81
C PRO A 245 3.70 -9.87 -24.37
N SER A 246 3.57 -11.19 -24.31
CA SER A 246 4.69 -12.08 -24.07
C SER A 246 5.83 -11.69 -25.02
N PRO A 247 7.10 -11.61 -24.57
CA PRO A 247 8.19 -11.30 -25.46
C PRO A 247 8.18 -12.34 -26.59
N VAL A 248 7.95 -11.87 -27.82
CA VAL A 248 8.07 -12.70 -29.00
C VAL A 248 9.55 -13.03 -29.11
N LEU A 249 9.92 -14.26 -28.76
CA LEU A 249 11.26 -14.78 -29.07
C LEU A 249 11.39 -14.79 -30.56
N ALA A 250 12.05 -13.78 -31.13
CA ALA A 250 12.48 -13.84 -32.53
C ALA A 250 13.45 -15.02 -32.65
N LYS A 251 12.98 -16.09 -33.28
CA LYS A 251 13.85 -17.19 -33.77
C LYS A 251 14.64 -16.64 -34.95
N TYR A 252 15.93 -16.43 -34.76
CA TYR A 252 16.91 -16.27 -35.82
C TYR A 252 17.55 -17.62 -36.10
#